data_225a03faf5fb8864a9d179bb42b34fd6
#
_entry.id   225a03faf5fb8864a9d179bb42b34fd6
#
_cell.length_a   1.000
_cell.length_b   1.000
_cell.length_c   1.000
_cell.angle_alpha   90.00
_cell.angle_beta   90.00
_cell.angle_gamma   90.00
#
_symmetry.space_group_name_H-M   'P 1'
#
loop_
_entity.id
_entity.type
_entity.pdbx_description
1 polymer ?
#
loop_
_entity_poly.entity_id
_entity_poly.type
_entity_poly.pdbx_seq_one_letter_code
_entity_poly.pdbx_strand_id
1 'polypeptide(L)'
;MSLDTLQARSRYLALFDRYGALLTDLQREVLDLHLRSDWSLAEIAAQQGTSRAAVHDIVRRSTHSMEEYERRLGLLAEAGRRRRAIASLERELADLKRHMARLEAAI
;
A
#
# COMPACT_ATOMS: atom_id res chain seq x y z
N MET A 1 -0.69 -7.58 -18.97
CA MET A 1 -1.30 -6.72 -17.97
C MET A 1 -1.36 -7.31 -16.56
N SER A 2 -1.49 -8.59 -16.43
CA SER A 2 -1.79 -9.23 -15.17
C SER A 2 -0.78 -8.97 -14.06
N LEU A 3 0.49 -9.28 -14.27
CA LEU A 3 1.51 -9.15 -13.23
C LEU A 3 1.73 -7.69 -12.86
N ASP A 4 1.85 -6.83 -13.86
CA ASP A 4 2.00 -5.40 -13.64
C ASP A 4 0.77 -4.83 -12.93
N THR A 5 -0.41 -5.32 -13.27
CA THR A 5 -1.66 -4.90 -12.64
C THR A 5 -1.69 -5.28 -11.17
N LEU A 6 -1.25 -6.50 -10.83
CA LEU A 6 -1.21 -6.94 -9.44
C LEU A 6 -0.19 -6.14 -8.62
N GLN A 7 0.98 -5.91 -9.19
CA GLN A 7 2.00 -5.10 -8.51
C GLN A 7 1.55 -3.66 -8.35
N ALA A 8 0.94 -3.10 -9.40
CA ALA A 8 0.42 -1.74 -9.34
C ALA A 8 -0.69 -1.62 -8.30
N ARG A 9 -1.59 -2.60 -8.24
CA ARG A 9 -2.65 -2.61 -7.24
C ARG A 9 -2.09 -2.66 -5.83
N SER A 10 -1.11 -3.53 -5.59
CA SER A 10 -0.45 -3.65 -4.29
C SER A 10 0.20 -2.32 -3.89
N ARG A 11 0.88 -1.68 -4.82
CA ARG A 11 1.50 -0.38 -4.56
C ARG A 11 0.46 0.69 -4.24
N TYR A 12 -0.62 0.76 -5.02
CA TYR A 12 -1.65 1.77 -4.80
C TYR A 12 -2.40 1.55 -3.49
N LEU A 13 -2.59 0.30 -3.08
CA LEU A 13 -3.15 0.00 -1.76
C LEU A 13 -2.25 0.54 -0.65
N ALA A 14 -0.94 0.31 -0.76
CA ALA A 14 0.02 0.81 0.22
C ALA A 14 0.05 2.33 0.26
N LEU A 15 0.02 2.98 -0.90
CA LEU A 15 -0.05 4.44 -1.00
C LEU A 15 -1.36 4.96 -0.41
N PHE A 16 -2.47 4.29 -0.69
CA PHE A 16 -3.78 4.69 -0.19
C PHE A 16 -3.85 4.60 1.33
N ASP A 17 -3.25 3.57 1.92
CA ASP A 17 -3.18 3.45 3.38
C ASP A 17 -2.43 4.64 4.00
N ARG A 18 -1.41 5.13 3.32
CA ARG A 18 -0.60 6.24 3.83
C ARG A 18 -1.19 7.61 3.52
N TYR A 19 -1.67 7.80 2.30
CA TYR A 19 -2.00 9.12 1.78
C TYR A 19 -3.48 9.33 1.47
N GLY A 20 -4.31 8.32 1.66
CA GLY A 20 -5.73 8.42 1.34
C GLY A 20 -6.42 9.59 2.03
N ALA A 21 -6.01 9.90 3.25
CA ALA A 21 -6.60 11.01 4.01
C ALA A 21 -6.33 12.38 3.38
N LEU A 22 -5.33 12.48 2.50
CA LEU A 22 -4.99 13.73 1.82
C LEU A 22 -5.76 13.92 0.52
N LEU A 23 -6.50 12.92 0.09
CA LEU A 23 -7.32 13.00 -1.13
C LEU A 23 -8.65 13.69 -0.84
N THR A 24 -9.30 14.16 -1.90
CA THR A 24 -10.66 14.67 -1.76
C THR A 24 -11.61 13.53 -1.37
N ASP A 25 -12.79 13.87 -0.83
CA ASP A 25 -13.77 12.87 -0.43
C ASP A 25 -14.16 11.97 -1.59
N LEU A 26 -14.38 12.54 -2.77
CA LEU A 26 -14.75 11.78 -3.96
C LEU A 26 -13.62 10.85 -4.39
N GLN A 27 -12.39 11.34 -4.43
CA GLN A 27 -11.23 10.52 -4.78
C GLN A 27 -11.07 9.36 -3.81
N ARG A 28 -11.20 9.63 -2.53
CA ARG A 28 -11.07 8.60 -1.48
C ARG A 28 -12.16 7.54 -1.63
N GLU A 29 -13.41 7.95 -1.85
CA GLU A 29 -14.51 7.02 -2.03
C GLU A 29 -14.30 6.12 -3.24
N VAL A 30 -13.93 6.71 -4.37
CA VAL A 30 -13.70 5.95 -5.61
C VAL A 30 -12.55 4.96 -5.44
N LEU A 31 -11.43 5.41 -4.86
CA LEU A 31 -10.29 4.52 -4.64
C LEU A 31 -10.58 3.43 -3.63
N ASP A 32 -11.35 3.72 -2.60
CA ASP A 32 -11.74 2.71 -1.62
C ASP A 32 -12.53 1.59 -2.28
N LEU A 33 -13.51 1.95 -3.10
CA LEU A 33 -14.30 0.97 -3.83
C LEU A 33 -13.45 0.16 -4.81
N HIS A 34 -12.56 0.82 -5.53
CA HIS A 34 -11.75 0.16 -6.55
C HIS A 34 -10.64 -0.69 -5.97
N LEU A 35 -9.91 -0.17 -4.98
CA LEU A 35 -8.73 -0.84 -4.44
C LEU A 35 -9.07 -1.82 -3.32
N ARG A 36 -9.98 -1.48 -2.42
CA ARG A 36 -10.30 -2.33 -1.27
C ARG A 36 -11.47 -3.26 -1.52
N SER A 37 -12.52 -2.76 -2.19
CA SER A 37 -13.72 -3.55 -2.44
C SER A 37 -13.72 -4.24 -3.79
N ASP A 38 -12.70 -4.02 -4.59
CA ASP A 38 -12.51 -4.68 -5.90
C ASP A 38 -13.63 -4.40 -6.90
N TRP A 39 -14.22 -3.22 -6.83
CA TRP A 39 -15.23 -2.82 -7.81
C TRP A 39 -14.57 -2.43 -9.13
N SER A 40 -15.21 -2.80 -10.24
CA SER A 40 -14.79 -2.33 -11.55
C SER A 40 -15.10 -0.86 -11.73
N LEU A 41 -14.44 -0.23 -12.70
CA LEU A 41 -14.73 1.17 -13.03
C LEU A 41 -16.16 1.35 -13.48
N ALA A 42 -16.71 0.38 -14.22
CA ALA A 42 -18.10 0.42 -14.68
C ALA A 42 -19.08 0.37 -13.50
N GLU A 43 -18.81 -0.49 -12.51
CA GLU A 43 -19.65 -0.61 -11.32
C GLU A 43 -19.64 0.70 -10.52
N ILE A 44 -18.46 1.29 -10.35
CA ILE A 44 -18.34 2.57 -9.64
C ILE A 44 -19.09 3.67 -10.40
N ALA A 45 -18.92 3.69 -11.73
CA ALA A 45 -19.59 4.68 -12.57
C ALA A 45 -21.12 4.59 -12.42
N ALA A 46 -21.65 3.37 -12.42
CA ALA A 46 -23.08 3.16 -12.24
C ALA A 46 -23.56 3.67 -10.88
N GLN A 47 -22.82 3.38 -9.83
CA GLN A 47 -23.18 3.84 -8.48
C GLN A 47 -23.10 5.36 -8.36
N GLN A 48 -22.07 5.97 -8.95
CA GLN A 48 -21.83 7.41 -8.84
C GLN A 48 -22.70 8.23 -9.82
N GLY A 49 -23.40 7.56 -10.74
CA GLY A 49 -24.19 8.26 -11.74
C GLY A 49 -23.36 9.01 -12.76
N THR A 50 -22.21 8.47 -13.14
CA THR A 50 -21.30 9.09 -14.07
C THR A 50 -20.81 8.08 -15.10
N SER A 51 -19.87 8.48 -15.96
CA SER A 51 -19.34 7.60 -16.99
C SER A 51 -18.12 6.82 -16.48
N ARG A 52 -17.86 5.67 -17.11
CA ARG A 52 -16.66 4.89 -16.82
C ARG A 52 -15.39 5.71 -17.07
N ALA A 53 -15.39 6.52 -18.13
CA ALA A 53 -14.25 7.38 -18.45
C ALA A 53 -14.01 8.42 -17.34
N ALA A 54 -15.06 8.97 -16.76
CA ALA A 54 -14.92 9.92 -15.66
C ALA A 54 -14.32 9.26 -14.43
N VAL A 55 -14.77 8.04 -14.10
CA VAL A 55 -14.20 7.28 -12.98
C VAL A 55 -12.74 6.94 -13.25
N HIS A 56 -12.42 6.51 -14.47
CA HIS A 56 -11.03 6.24 -14.86
C HIS A 56 -10.14 7.47 -14.62
N ASP A 57 -10.65 8.66 -14.98
CA ASP A 57 -9.90 9.90 -14.78
C ASP A 57 -9.69 10.20 -13.29
N ILE A 58 -10.71 9.97 -12.47
CA ILE A 58 -10.59 10.14 -11.01
C ILE A 58 -9.50 9.21 -10.46
N VAL A 59 -9.52 7.93 -10.84
CA VAL A 59 -8.52 6.96 -10.40
C VAL A 59 -7.12 7.41 -10.83
N ARG A 60 -6.97 7.81 -12.10
CA ARG A 60 -5.68 8.25 -12.64
C ARG A 60 -5.13 9.46 -11.88
N ARG A 61 -5.98 10.45 -11.66
CA ARG A 61 -5.56 11.67 -10.94
C ARG A 61 -5.23 11.39 -9.49
N SER A 62 -6.01 10.54 -8.84
CA SER A 62 -5.82 10.19 -7.44
C SER A 62 -4.52 9.42 -7.24
N THR A 63 -4.25 8.44 -8.10
CA THR A 63 -3.01 7.68 -8.02
C THR A 63 -1.80 8.56 -8.31
N HIS A 64 -1.93 9.49 -9.26
CA HIS A 64 -0.86 10.46 -9.52
C HIS A 64 -0.59 11.34 -8.29
N SER A 65 -1.63 11.81 -7.64
CA SER A 65 -1.49 12.63 -6.42
C SER A 65 -0.76 11.86 -5.33
N MET A 66 -1.12 10.59 -5.11
CA MET A 66 -0.47 9.76 -4.10
C MET A 66 1.01 9.51 -4.42
N GLU A 67 1.33 9.28 -5.69
CA GLU A 67 2.73 9.13 -6.11
C GLU A 67 3.51 10.42 -5.85
N GLU A 68 2.91 11.58 -6.08
CA GLU A 68 3.53 12.86 -5.80
C GLU A 68 3.73 13.07 -4.30
N TYR A 69 2.77 12.68 -3.47
CA TYR A 69 2.94 12.74 -2.02
C TYR A 69 4.11 11.86 -1.59
N GLU A 70 4.19 10.65 -2.13
CA GLU A 70 5.29 9.75 -1.78
C GLU A 70 6.63 10.31 -2.24
N ARG A 71 6.68 10.90 -3.42
CA ARG A 71 7.93 11.49 -3.92
C ARG A 71 8.42 12.61 -3.00
N ARG A 72 7.50 13.38 -2.45
CA ARG A 72 7.85 14.52 -1.58
C ARG A 72 8.07 14.13 -0.13
N LEU A 73 7.26 13.23 0.39
CA LEU A 73 7.26 12.90 1.82
C LEU A 73 8.02 11.61 2.16
N GLY A 74 8.02 10.65 1.25
CA GLY A 74 8.77 9.40 1.44
C GLY A 74 8.35 8.54 2.60
N LEU A 75 7.11 8.67 3.08
CA LEU A 75 6.64 7.96 4.27
C LEU A 75 6.54 6.47 4.07
N LEU A 76 6.15 6.05 2.85
CA LEU A 76 6.05 4.63 2.53
C LEU A 76 7.42 3.99 2.49
N ALA A 77 8.38 4.65 1.84
CA ALA A 77 9.76 4.16 1.77
C ALA A 77 10.39 4.11 3.16
N GLU A 78 10.15 5.12 4.00
CA GLU A 78 10.64 5.14 5.36
C GLU A 78 10.06 3.99 6.19
N ALA A 79 8.76 3.74 6.09
CA ALA A 79 8.12 2.64 6.79
C ALA A 79 8.69 1.29 6.35
N GLY A 80 9.00 1.16 5.05
CA GLY A 80 9.65 -0.05 4.53
C GLY A 80 11.04 -0.27 5.12
N ARG A 81 11.84 0.78 5.18
CA ARG A 81 13.18 0.70 5.79
C ARG A 81 13.08 0.30 7.27
N ARG A 82 12.14 0.88 7.99
CA ARG A 82 11.93 0.57 9.40
C ARG A 82 11.52 -0.89 9.61
N ARG A 83 10.60 -1.40 8.78
CA ARG A 83 10.19 -2.81 8.87
C ARG A 83 11.36 -3.75 8.60
N ARG A 84 12.19 -3.43 7.61
CA ARG A 84 13.37 -4.27 7.30
C ARG A 84 14.38 -4.25 8.44
N ALA A 85 14.58 -3.10 9.07
CA ALA A 85 15.48 -3.01 10.22
C ALA A 85 14.97 -3.84 11.40
N ILE A 86 13.66 -3.77 11.68
CA ILE A 86 13.06 -4.57 12.74
C ILE A 86 13.19 -6.06 12.43
N ALA A 87 12.90 -6.48 11.20
CA ALA A 87 13.01 -7.88 10.80
C ALA A 87 14.46 -8.40 10.95
N SER A 88 15.44 -7.56 10.62
CA SER A 88 16.84 -7.91 10.81
C SER A 88 17.19 -8.11 12.28
N LEU A 89 16.72 -7.22 13.14
CA LEU A 89 16.93 -7.34 14.58
C LEU A 89 16.27 -8.58 15.16
N GLU A 90 15.07 -8.89 14.70
CA GLU A 90 14.37 -10.11 15.14
C GLU A 90 15.15 -11.37 14.78
N ARG A 91 15.74 -11.41 13.59
CA ARG A 91 16.58 -12.55 13.18
C ARG A 91 17.82 -12.67 14.04
N GLU A 92 18.49 -11.54 14.32
CA GLU A 92 19.66 -11.55 15.18
C GLU A 92 19.33 -12.02 16.60
N LEU A 93 18.18 -11.56 17.12
CA LEU A 93 17.72 -11.97 18.43
C LEU A 93 17.42 -13.48 18.47
N ALA A 94 16.79 -14.01 17.45
CA ALA A 94 16.51 -15.44 17.37
C ALA A 94 17.79 -16.26 17.31
N ASP A 95 18.80 -15.80 16.54
CA ASP A 95 20.09 -16.46 16.45
C ASP A 95 20.80 -16.45 17.81
N LEU A 96 20.76 -15.33 18.50
CA LEU A 96 21.37 -15.22 19.82
C LEU A 96 20.71 -16.14 20.82
N LYS A 97 19.38 -16.20 20.83
CA LYS A 97 18.64 -17.10 21.72
C LYS A 97 19.00 -18.56 21.48
N ARG A 98 19.13 -18.97 20.21
CA ARG A 98 19.57 -20.34 19.88
C ARG A 98 20.98 -20.62 20.37
N HIS A 99 21.88 -19.65 20.20
CA HIS A 99 23.25 -19.79 20.66
C HIS A 99 23.32 -19.96 22.18
N MET A 100 22.58 -19.14 22.90
CA MET A 100 22.49 -19.23 24.37
C MET A 100 21.94 -20.56 24.82
N ALA A 101 20.89 -21.05 24.14
CA ALA A 101 20.31 -22.36 24.47
C ALA A 101 21.34 -23.49 24.29
N ARG A 102 22.14 -23.42 23.22
CA ARG A 102 23.21 -24.42 23.00
C ARG A 102 24.27 -24.35 24.08
N LEU A 103 24.66 -23.17 24.51
CA LEU A 103 25.64 -23.02 25.59
C LEU A 103 25.11 -23.57 26.89
N GLU A 104 23.85 -23.31 27.20
CA GLU A 104 23.23 -23.85 28.40
C GLU A 104 23.16 -25.39 28.37
N ALA A 105 22.85 -25.94 27.21
CA ALA A 105 22.79 -27.37 27.03
C ALA A 105 24.16 -28.06 27.20
N ALA A 106 25.24 -27.33 26.92
CA ALA A 106 26.60 -27.83 27.00
C ALA A 106 27.13 -27.88 28.43
N ILE A 107 26.49 -27.16 29.35
CA ILE A 107 26.86 -27.17 30.76
C ILE A 107 26.28 -28.37 31.46
#